data_4b544d54210499f21a7c1fc8818452d1
#
_entry.id   4b544d54210499f21a7c1fc8818452d1
#
_cell.length_a   1.000
_cell.length_b   1.000
_cell.length_c   1.000
_cell.angle_alpha   90.00
_cell.angle_beta   90.00
_cell.angle_gamma   90.00
#
_symmetry.space_group_name_H-M   'P 1'
#
loop_
_entity.id
_entity.type
_entity.pdbx_description
1 polymer ?
#
loop_
_entity_poly.entity_id
_entity_poly.type
_entity_poly.pdbx_seq_one_letter_code
_entity_poly.pdbx_strand_id
1 'polypeptide(L)'
;MVHKMHQNFNPLSFDQDQALGNVLVILEQAGINLRTGQISAQIPKTKSVHALIGSAGSGKTALLSHITEKMVEVGVESISGDFEIRKNKKKRTVSILAPTNKAANILRMRGVPATTIHRILYTPVYDPDYERIVEWLVGERHEKPVLDGLSENSLSRAWDFYRSNKSIPGALAAAGLKGSDFISGWKRREEPLDIGFIDESSMLDDDQLNDLKEIFSTLILFGDPAQLAPINQSGRMIFDKLSSENKSVLSQIHRQASDNPILKLSNFLLDPATDFTDFERQLREIANEDNRVVWAQRVNVDLMARSPVLVWRNATRIRLINAFRTVYNAPNDRLLEGEPLICDGLELPLKHRKKRIDLEARGLTKGANVIYLGPGKKMGFSKLFVVGSDAPRLSAASIIKIELPNEDEPFIPFAATMGAVFLHGSAVTIHKAQGSQWENVQVFGPDIYAAAQTNRMESGLPLWKRLAYVAITRAQEKLYWITRSRLSQPVSPLDISDLN
;
A
#
# COMPACT_ATOMS: atom_id res chain seq x y z
N MET A 1 2.61 -28.30 -11.15
CA MET A 1 4.09 -28.27 -11.08
C MET A 1 4.48 -26.88 -10.64
N VAL A 2 4.73 -26.67 -9.36
CA VAL A 2 5.16 -25.39 -8.81
C VAL A 2 6.68 -25.35 -8.94
N HIS A 3 7.20 -24.47 -9.79
CA HIS A 3 8.63 -24.23 -9.89
C HIS A 3 9.10 -23.64 -8.55
N LYS A 4 9.86 -24.42 -7.78
CA LYS A 4 10.66 -23.93 -6.66
C LYS A 4 11.72 -22.97 -7.22
N MET A 5 11.45 -21.68 -7.19
CA MET A 5 12.52 -20.69 -7.23
C MET A 5 13.22 -20.72 -5.85
N HIS A 6 14.29 -21.47 -5.77
CA HIS A 6 15.28 -21.27 -4.73
C HIS A 6 15.91 -19.89 -4.95
N GLN A 7 15.37 -18.86 -4.30
CA GLN A 7 16.12 -17.62 -4.16
C GLN A 7 17.33 -17.93 -3.27
N ASN A 8 18.53 -17.82 -3.85
CA ASN A 8 19.78 -17.81 -3.11
C ASN A 8 19.73 -16.62 -2.14
N PHE A 9 19.37 -16.85 -0.89
CA PHE A 9 19.47 -15.84 0.15
C PHE A 9 20.94 -15.49 0.33
N ASN A 10 21.31 -14.25 0.07
CA ASN A 10 22.58 -13.72 0.54
C ASN A 10 22.66 -13.91 2.05
N PRO A 11 23.83 -14.25 2.61
CA PRO A 11 23.98 -14.38 4.06
C PRO A 11 23.50 -13.09 4.75
N LEU A 12 22.72 -13.25 5.83
CA LEU A 12 22.23 -12.14 6.62
C LEU A 12 23.42 -11.30 7.13
N SER A 13 23.24 -9.98 7.20
CA SER A 13 24.22 -9.12 7.87
C SER A 13 24.21 -9.37 9.38
N PHE A 14 25.25 -8.93 10.07
CA PHE A 14 25.38 -9.15 11.52
C PHE A 14 24.18 -8.61 12.31
N ASP A 15 23.71 -7.42 11.99
CA ASP A 15 22.55 -6.81 12.65
C ASP A 15 21.22 -7.48 12.24
N GLN A 16 21.11 -7.98 11.01
CA GLN A 16 19.97 -8.81 10.60
C GLN A 16 19.93 -10.15 11.35
N ASP A 17 21.08 -10.79 11.53
CA ASP A 17 21.16 -12.04 12.28
C ASP A 17 20.83 -11.81 13.76
N GLN A 18 21.32 -10.72 14.35
CA GLN A 18 20.95 -10.31 15.70
C GLN A 18 19.44 -10.00 15.82
N ALA A 19 18.89 -9.25 14.88
CA ALA A 19 17.45 -8.94 14.86
C ALA A 19 16.61 -10.21 14.66
N LEU A 20 17.03 -11.13 13.80
CA LEU A 20 16.43 -12.45 13.67
C LEU A 20 16.47 -13.20 14.99
N GLY A 21 17.61 -13.22 15.67
CA GLY A 21 17.77 -13.82 16.98
C GLY A 21 16.75 -13.29 18.00
N ASN A 22 16.55 -11.98 18.05
CA ASN A 22 15.54 -11.34 18.91
C ASN A 22 14.12 -11.76 18.54
N VAL A 23 13.78 -11.76 17.24
CA VAL A 23 12.46 -12.21 16.79
C VAL A 23 12.22 -13.70 17.13
N LEU A 24 13.23 -14.54 16.99
CA LEU A 24 13.14 -15.96 17.37
C LEU A 24 12.87 -16.15 18.87
N VAL A 25 13.48 -15.34 19.73
CA VAL A 25 13.20 -15.34 21.17
C VAL A 25 11.75 -14.92 21.45
N ILE A 26 11.27 -13.87 20.79
CA ILE A 26 9.88 -13.41 20.92
C ILE A 26 8.89 -14.50 20.50
N LEU A 27 9.14 -15.17 19.38
CA LEU A 27 8.30 -16.26 18.87
C LEU A 27 8.34 -17.47 19.80
N GLU A 28 9.51 -17.79 20.38
CA GLU A 28 9.65 -18.85 21.36
C GLU A 28 8.86 -18.55 22.65
N GLN A 29 8.92 -17.31 23.16
CA GLN A 29 8.07 -16.85 24.26
C GLN A 29 6.59 -16.91 23.91
N ALA A 30 6.24 -16.66 22.64
CA ALA A 30 4.90 -16.86 22.12
C ALA A 30 4.53 -18.34 21.90
N GLY A 31 5.42 -19.29 22.21
CA GLY A 31 5.20 -20.73 22.10
C GLY A 31 5.46 -21.32 20.71
N ILE A 32 6.21 -20.61 19.86
CA ILE A 32 6.62 -21.08 18.52
C ILE A 32 8.14 -21.09 18.43
N ASN A 33 8.75 -22.24 18.56
CA ASN A 33 10.20 -22.37 18.43
C ASN A 33 10.57 -22.76 17.00
N LEU A 34 11.02 -21.79 16.20
CA LEU A 34 11.39 -22.01 14.79
C LEU A 34 12.72 -22.76 14.62
N ARG A 35 13.55 -22.85 15.66
CA ARG A 35 14.82 -23.59 15.62
C ARG A 35 14.60 -25.10 15.73
N THR A 36 13.67 -25.51 16.60
CA THR A 36 13.36 -26.92 16.84
C THR A 36 12.12 -27.43 16.10
N GLY A 37 11.32 -26.52 15.54
CA GLY A 37 10.02 -26.84 14.93
C GLY A 37 8.92 -27.15 15.95
N GLN A 38 9.16 -26.92 17.24
CA GLN A 38 8.17 -27.19 18.29
C GLN A 38 7.17 -26.04 18.40
N ILE A 39 5.88 -26.39 18.42
CA ILE A 39 4.77 -25.44 18.54
C ILE A 39 3.91 -25.84 19.75
N SER A 40 3.79 -24.91 20.72
CA SER A 40 2.84 -25.05 21.83
C SER A 40 1.42 -24.79 21.36
N ALA A 41 0.47 -25.64 21.79
CA ALA A 41 -0.95 -25.40 21.51
C ALA A 41 -1.53 -24.23 22.34
N GLN A 42 -0.84 -23.83 23.41
CA GLN A 42 -1.29 -22.73 24.29
C GLN A 42 -0.79 -21.39 23.75
N ILE A 43 -1.74 -20.45 23.61
CA ILE A 43 -1.44 -19.05 23.28
C ILE A 43 -1.11 -18.33 24.60
N PRO A 44 -0.03 -17.54 24.67
CA PRO A 44 0.28 -16.74 25.85
C PRO A 44 -0.87 -15.80 26.20
N LYS A 45 -1.18 -15.70 27.48
CA LYS A 45 -2.20 -14.75 27.97
C LYS A 45 -1.69 -13.30 27.95
N THR A 46 -0.36 -13.12 28.04
CA THR A 46 0.28 -11.80 28.02
C THR A 46 0.44 -11.32 26.59
N LYS A 47 -0.10 -10.15 26.29
CA LYS A 47 0.05 -9.51 24.99
C LYS A 47 1.41 -8.83 24.89
N SER A 48 2.07 -8.96 23.75
CA SER A 48 3.38 -8.37 23.51
C SER A 48 3.42 -7.60 22.18
N VAL A 49 4.17 -6.50 22.17
CA VAL A 49 4.41 -5.69 20.96
C VAL A 49 5.89 -5.40 20.87
N HIS A 50 6.49 -5.77 19.77
CA HIS A 50 7.90 -5.54 19.47
C HIS A 50 8.04 -4.81 18.13
N ALA A 51 9.06 -3.96 18.00
CA ALA A 51 9.35 -3.27 16.75
C ALA A 51 10.74 -3.65 16.24
N LEU A 52 10.81 -3.96 14.96
CA LEU A 52 12.02 -4.09 14.20
C LEU A 52 12.11 -2.88 13.26
N ILE A 53 12.96 -1.93 13.62
CA ILE A 53 13.07 -0.65 12.95
C ILE A 53 14.39 -0.53 12.18
N GLY A 54 14.35 0.14 11.04
CA GLY A 54 15.55 0.39 10.25
C GLY A 54 15.25 1.30 9.07
N SER A 55 16.27 1.94 8.55
CA SER A 55 16.17 2.84 7.40
C SER A 55 15.88 2.08 6.09
N ALA A 56 15.64 2.81 5.01
CA ALA A 56 15.52 2.24 3.67
C ALA A 56 16.80 1.45 3.31
N GLY A 57 16.65 0.27 2.71
CA GLY A 57 17.78 -0.59 2.34
C GLY A 57 18.35 -1.46 3.46
N SER A 58 17.84 -1.40 4.69
CA SER A 58 18.30 -2.25 5.82
C SER A 58 17.82 -3.71 5.74
N GLY A 59 17.01 -4.08 4.75
CA GLY A 59 16.58 -5.46 4.50
C GLY A 59 15.41 -5.96 5.35
N LYS A 60 14.62 -5.07 5.98
CA LYS A 60 13.43 -5.43 6.78
C LYS A 60 12.50 -6.43 6.09
N THR A 61 12.13 -6.15 4.84
CA THR A 61 11.19 -6.99 4.07
C THR A 61 11.77 -8.36 3.75
N ALA A 62 13.10 -8.45 3.52
CA ALA A 62 13.77 -9.73 3.29
C ALA A 62 13.73 -10.60 4.56
N LEU A 63 13.99 -9.97 5.72
CA LEU A 63 13.91 -10.65 7.02
C LEU A 63 12.47 -11.11 7.33
N LEU A 64 11.46 -10.27 7.04
CA LEU A 64 10.05 -10.63 7.18
C LEU A 64 9.69 -11.85 6.32
N SER A 65 10.12 -11.86 5.04
CA SER A 65 9.88 -13.01 4.13
C SER A 65 10.50 -14.29 4.68
N HIS A 66 11.75 -14.22 5.12
CA HIS A 66 12.47 -15.36 5.67
C HIS A 66 11.79 -15.96 6.93
N ILE A 67 11.36 -15.09 7.87
CA ILE A 67 10.66 -15.54 9.07
C ILE A 67 9.30 -16.16 8.69
N THR A 68 8.57 -15.56 7.75
CA THR A 68 7.27 -16.06 7.31
C THR A 68 7.38 -17.45 6.69
N GLU A 69 8.35 -17.66 5.81
CA GLU A 69 8.63 -18.99 5.21
C GLU A 69 8.87 -20.04 6.29
N LYS A 70 9.74 -19.75 7.25
CA LYS A 70 10.03 -20.67 8.37
C LYS A 70 8.80 -20.96 9.23
N MET A 71 7.93 -19.97 9.48
CA MET A 71 6.70 -20.20 10.23
C MET A 71 5.74 -21.15 9.49
N VAL A 72 5.61 -21.00 8.18
CA VAL A 72 4.78 -21.88 7.35
C VAL A 72 5.38 -23.29 7.29
N GLU A 73 6.70 -23.43 7.16
CA GLU A 73 7.41 -24.71 7.19
C GLU A 73 7.16 -25.52 8.46
N VAL A 74 7.13 -24.88 9.61
CA VAL A 74 6.83 -25.56 10.91
C VAL A 74 5.34 -25.78 11.15
N GLY A 75 4.45 -25.35 10.22
CA GLY A 75 3.02 -25.66 10.23
C GLY A 75 2.13 -24.62 10.90
N VAL A 76 2.62 -23.39 11.09
CA VAL A 76 1.77 -22.24 11.49
C VAL A 76 0.85 -21.87 10.32
N GLU A 77 -0.45 -21.69 10.60
CA GLU A 77 -1.45 -21.37 9.58
C GLU A 77 -1.44 -19.88 9.26
N SER A 78 -1.25 -19.54 7.98
CA SER A 78 -1.34 -18.14 7.53
C SER A 78 -2.80 -17.75 7.30
N ILE A 79 -3.22 -16.62 7.90
CA ILE A 79 -4.56 -16.05 7.74
C ILE A 79 -4.46 -14.75 6.94
N SER A 80 -5.08 -14.71 5.77
CA SER A 80 -5.02 -13.59 4.82
C SER A 80 -6.25 -12.65 4.84
N GLY A 81 -7.26 -12.96 5.61
CA GLY A 81 -8.29 -11.99 5.97
C GLY A 81 -9.54 -11.86 5.11
N ASP A 82 -9.68 -12.60 4.01
CA ASP A 82 -10.92 -12.55 3.24
C ASP A 82 -11.99 -13.45 3.85
N PHE A 83 -12.59 -13.01 4.97
CA PHE A 83 -13.66 -13.75 5.69
C PHE A 83 -13.27 -15.19 6.07
N GLU A 84 -11.98 -15.49 6.16
CA GLU A 84 -11.52 -16.79 6.57
C GLU A 84 -11.84 -16.98 8.04
N ILE A 85 -12.89 -17.75 8.29
CA ILE A 85 -13.09 -18.42 9.57
C ILE A 85 -11.90 -19.36 9.73
N ARG A 86 -11.23 -19.28 10.87
CA ARG A 86 -10.11 -20.14 11.24
C ARG A 86 -10.48 -21.59 11.01
N LYS A 87 -9.89 -22.23 10.00
CA LYS A 87 -10.24 -23.60 9.58
C LYS A 87 -10.00 -24.62 10.68
N ASN A 88 -9.03 -24.35 11.55
CA ASN A 88 -8.70 -25.21 12.66
C ASN A 88 -8.36 -24.39 13.92
N LYS A 89 -9.28 -24.33 14.88
CA LYS A 89 -9.12 -23.60 16.15
C LYS A 89 -7.92 -24.10 17.00
N LYS A 90 -7.37 -25.26 16.70
CA LYS A 90 -6.21 -25.83 17.42
C LYS A 90 -4.86 -25.45 16.81
N LYS A 91 -4.81 -24.95 15.58
CA LYS A 91 -3.58 -24.51 14.93
C LYS A 91 -3.22 -23.09 15.34
N ARG A 92 -1.95 -22.85 15.49
CA ARG A 92 -1.39 -21.50 15.69
C ARG A 92 -1.44 -20.73 14.38
N THR A 93 -1.61 -19.43 14.47
CA THR A 93 -1.88 -18.57 13.30
C THR A 93 -0.87 -17.45 13.18
N VAL A 94 -0.58 -17.07 11.94
CA VAL A 94 0.17 -15.87 11.61
C VAL A 94 -0.58 -15.05 10.57
N SER A 95 -0.58 -13.73 10.71
CA SER A 95 -1.10 -12.81 9.71
C SER A 95 -0.02 -11.80 9.35
N ILE A 96 0.23 -11.64 8.06
CA ILE A 96 1.16 -10.65 7.54
C ILE A 96 0.34 -9.48 6.99
N LEU A 97 0.54 -8.31 7.57
CA LEU A 97 -0.30 -7.15 7.38
C LEU A 97 0.49 -5.96 6.84
N ALA A 98 -0.18 -5.16 6.02
CA ALA A 98 0.34 -3.87 5.58
C ALA A 98 -0.77 -2.79 5.66
N PRO A 99 -0.44 -1.52 5.88
CA PRO A 99 -1.42 -0.43 5.97
C PRO A 99 -2.17 -0.21 4.65
N THR A 100 -1.54 -0.49 3.52
CA THR A 100 -2.11 -0.23 2.19
C THR A 100 -2.18 -1.48 1.32
N ASN A 101 -3.15 -1.52 0.39
CA ASN A 101 -3.24 -2.60 -0.59
C ASN A 101 -1.98 -2.72 -1.45
N LYS A 102 -1.30 -1.60 -1.75
CA LYS A 102 -0.08 -1.59 -2.55
C LYS A 102 1.08 -2.25 -1.81
N ALA A 103 1.29 -1.89 -0.55
CA ALA A 103 2.32 -2.52 0.28
C ALA A 103 2.05 -4.03 0.45
N ALA A 104 0.80 -4.42 0.71
CA ALA A 104 0.42 -5.84 0.76
C ALA A 104 0.67 -6.55 -0.59
N ASN A 105 0.42 -5.89 -1.72
CA ASN A 105 0.66 -6.46 -3.04
C ASN A 105 2.16 -6.68 -3.32
N ILE A 106 3.02 -5.74 -2.95
CA ILE A 106 4.48 -5.87 -3.07
C ILE A 106 4.98 -7.11 -2.29
N LEU A 107 4.46 -7.34 -1.09
CA LEU A 107 4.78 -8.53 -0.30
C LEU A 107 4.30 -9.81 -1.00
N ARG A 108 3.07 -9.81 -1.57
CA ARG A 108 2.53 -10.96 -2.32
C ARG A 108 3.36 -11.30 -3.56
N MET A 109 3.83 -10.31 -4.29
CA MET A 109 4.73 -10.50 -5.44
C MET A 109 6.07 -11.16 -5.03
N ARG A 110 6.48 -11.01 -3.78
CA ARG A 110 7.64 -11.68 -3.19
C ARG A 110 7.32 -13.04 -2.56
N GLY A 111 6.10 -13.56 -2.76
CA GLY A 111 5.67 -14.85 -2.22
C GLY A 111 5.17 -14.82 -0.77
N VAL A 112 5.09 -13.64 -0.14
CA VAL A 112 4.59 -13.49 1.24
C VAL A 112 3.07 -13.34 1.22
N PRO A 113 2.28 -14.17 1.95
CA PRO A 113 0.82 -14.12 1.94
C PRO A 113 0.28 -12.93 2.77
N ALA A 114 0.52 -11.72 2.29
CA ALA A 114 0.16 -10.49 2.98
C ALA A 114 -1.23 -9.97 2.62
N THR A 115 -1.89 -9.33 3.57
CA THR A 115 -3.16 -8.63 3.39
C THR A 115 -3.14 -7.26 4.05
N THR A 116 -4.24 -6.50 3.95
CA THR A 116 -4.30 -5.20 4.64
C THR A 116 -4.82 -5.35 6.07
N ILE A 117 -4.38 -4.43 6.93
CA ILE A 117 -4.84 -4.32 8.32
C ILE A 117 -6.37 -4.28 8.37
N HIS A 118 -7.00 -3.47 7.52
CA HIS A 118 -8.46 -3.34 7.49
C HIS A 118 -9.17 -4.68 7.25
N ARG A 119 -8.65 -5.53 6.36
CA ARG A 119 -9.26 -6.85 6.07
C ARG A 119 -9.17 -7.83 7.23
N ILE A 120 -8.17 -7.68 8.07
CA ILE A 120 -8.05 -8.51 9.29
C ILE A 120 -8.91 -7.96 10.43
N LEU A 121 -8.91 -6.63 10.61
CA LEU A 121 -9.58 -6.00 11.75
C LEU A 121 -11.09 -5.97 11.64
N TYR A 122 -11.65 -5.87 10.43
CA TYR A 122 -13.06 -5.60 10.25
C TYR A 122 -13.77 -6.68 9.43
N THR A 123 -14.95 -7.09 9.90
CA THR A 123 -15.90 -7.92 9.20
C THR A 123 -17.12 -7.09 8.80
N PRO A 124 -17.74 -7.35 7.64
CA PRO A 124 -18.95 -6.61 7.27
C PRO A 124 -20.10 -6.94 8.21
N VAL A 125 -20.87 -5.93 8.55
CA VAL A 125 -22.17 -6.05 9.21
C VAL A 125 -23.22 -6.08 8.11
N TYR A 126 -24.07 -7.07 8.14
CA TYR A 126 -25.13 -7.20 7.16
C TYR A 126 -26.36 -6.42 7.63
N ASP A 127 -27.13 -5.91 6.68
CA ASP A 127 -28.43 -5.32 6.94
C ASP A 127 -29.36 -6.39 7.57
N PRO A 128 -30.12 -6.09 8.63
CA PRO A 128 -30.97 -7.06 9.34
C PRO A 128 -31.97 -7.78 8.42
N ASP A 129 -32.44 -7.14 7.37
CA ASP A 129 -33.34 -7.76 6.41
C ASP A 129 -32.65 -8.89 5.63
N TYR A 130 -31.34 -8.79 5.42
CA TYR A 130 -30.56 -9.81 4.74
C TYR A 130 -29.85 -10.78 5.69
N GLU A 131 -29.73 -10.46 6.97
CA GLU A 131 -29.14 -11.34 7.99
C GLU A 131 -29.86 -12.69 8.06
N ARG A 132 -31.17 -12.70 7.87
CA ARG A 132 -31.99 -13.92 7.80
C ARG A 132 -31.57 -14.85 6.67
N ILE A 133 -31.09 -14.30 5.54
CA ILE A 133 -30.54 -15.10 4.44
C ILE A 133 -29.20 -15.69 4.86
N VAL A 134 -28.38 -14.89 5.56
CA VAL A 134 -27.07 -15.33 6.05
C VAL A 134 -27.24 -16.50 7.03
N GLU A 135 -28.10 -16.35 8.04
CA GLU A 135 -28.44 -17.41 9.02
C GLU A 135 -28.88 -18.70 8.32
N TRP A 136 -29.73 -18.58 7.30
CA TRP A 136 -30.20 -19.72 6.53
C TRP A 136 -29.07 -20.36 5.71
N LEU A 137 -28.20 -19.58 5.07
CA LEU A 137 -27.07 -20.09 4.30
C LEU A 137 -26.05 -20.83 5.15
N VAL A 138 -25.78 -20.36 6.37
CA VAL A 138 -24.84 -21.01 7.31
C VAL A 138 -25.45 -22.16 8.08
N GLY A 139 -26.80 -22.35 8.02
CA GLY A 139 -27.51 -23.44 8.68
C GLY A 139 -27.96 -23.11 10.11
N GLU A 140 -27.89 -21.88 10.55
CA GLU A 140 -28.41 -21.41 11.84
C GLU A 140 -29.93 -21.26 11.80
N ARG A 141 -30.48 -21.03 10.62
CA ARG A 141 -31.93 -21.00 10.38
C ARG A 141 -32.33 -22.14 9.44
N HIS A 142 -33.33 -22.95 9.85
CA HIS A 142 -33.83 -24.06 9.03
C HIS A 142 -34.84 -23.61 7.96
N GLU A 143 -35.60 -22.56 8.24
CA GLU A 143 -36.59 -22.04 7.31
C GLU A 143 -36.01 -21.11 6.28
N LYS A 144 -36.39 -21.34 5.01
CA LYS A 144 -36.02 -20.46 3.90
C LYS A 144 -36.66 -19.07 4.11
N PRO A 145 -35.87 -18.00 4.15
CA PRO A 145 -36.39 -16.66 4.37
C PRO A 145 -37.25 -16.18 3.20
N VAL A 146 -38.31 -15.47 3.51
CA VAL A 146 -39.14 -14.75 2.54
C VAL A 146 -38.82 -13.25 2.70
N LEU A 147 -38.41 -12.61 1.63
CA LEU A 147 -38.06 -11.19 1.60
C LEU A 147 -38.71 -10.53 0.40
N ASP A 148 -39.28 -9.35 0.61
CA ASP A 148 -39.86 -8.54 -0.46
C ASP A 148 -38.80 -8.18 -1.51
N GLY A 149 -39.11 -8.42 -2.75
CA GLY A 149 -38.19 -8.14 -3.88
C GLY A 149 -37.17 -9.24 -4.20
N LEU A 150 -37.13 -10.35 -3.46
CA LEU A 150 -36.28 -11.50 -3.76
C LEU A 150 -37.14 -12.74 -4.17
N SER A 151 -36.89 -13.19 -5.39
CA SER A 151 -37.57 -14.41 -5.89
C SER A 151 -36.98 -15.68 -5.28
N GLU A 152 -37.79 -16.75 -5.23
CA GLU A 152 -37.30 -18.08 -4.83
C GLU A 152 -36.07 -18.54 -5.63
N ASN A 153 -36.05 -18.24 -6.92
CA ASN A 153 -34.91 -18.55 -7.79
C ASN A 153 -33.64 -17.78 -7.40
N SER A 154 -33.79 -16.56 -6.87
CA SER A 154 -32.66 -15.78 -6.35
C SER A 154 -32.05 -16.43 -5.12
N LEU A 155 -32.88 -16.87 -4.19
CA LEU A 155 -32.44 -17.58 -2.98
C LEU A 155 -31.82 -18.96 -3.32
N SER A 156 -32.38 -19.68 -4.29
CA SER A 156 -31.79 -20.95 -4.75
C SER A 156 -30.38 -20.74 -5.34
N ARG A 157 -30.19 -19.69 -6.14
CA ARG A 157 -28.84 -19.31 -6.66
C ARG A 157 -27.87 -18.94 -5.55
N ALA A 158 -28.35 -18.25 -4.50
CA ALA A 158 -27.53 -17.95 -3.33
C ALA A 158 -27.08 -19.23 -2.62
N TRP A 159 -28.01 -20.17 -2.42
CA TRP A 159 -27.74 -21.46 -1.78
C TRP A 159 -26.71 -22.30 -2.55
N ASP A 160 -26.90 -22.44 -3.86
CA ASP A 160 -26.01 -23.23 -4.72
C ASP A 160 -24.61 -22.60 -4.74
N PHE A 161 -24.53 -21.27 -4.81
CA PHE A 161 -23.26 -20.56 -4.76
C PHE A 161 -22.58 -20.76 -3.39
N TYR A 162 -23.31 -20.65 -2.28
CA TYR A 162 -22.76 -20.83 -0.95
C TYR A 162 -22.26 -22.26 -0.72
N ARG A 163 -23.00 -23.26 -1.16
CA ARG A 163 -22.56 -24.67 -1.06
C ARG A 163 -21.23 -24.91 -1.75
N SER A 164 -21.03 -24.31 -2.91
CA SER A 164 -19.82 -24.51 -3.73
C SER A 164 -18.64 -23.65 -3.26
N ASN A 165 -18.89 -22.43 -2.77
CA ASN A 165 -17.84 -21.44 -2.54
C ASN A 165 -17.69 -21.01 -1.08
N LYS A 166 -18.60 -21.39 -0.20
CA LYS A 166 -18.60 -21.00 1.23
C LYS A 166 -18.43 -19.50 1.51
N SER A 167 -18.91 -18.65 0.59
CA SER A 167 -18.81 -17.20 0.65
C SER A 167 -20.18 -16.57 0.76
N ILE A 168 -20.50 -16.00 1.93
CA ILE A 168 -21.78 -15.31 2.18
C ILE A 168 -21.96 -14.11 1.25
N PRO A 169 -21.00 -13.16 1.14
CA PRO A 169 -21.16 -12.04 0.21
C PRO A 169 -21.33 -12.46 -1.25
N GLY A 170 -20.63 -13.52 -1.65
CA GLY A 170 -20.79 -14.11 -2.98
C GLY A 170 -22.16 -14.73 -3.20
N ALA A 171 -22.73 -15.37 -2.20
CA ALA A 171 -24.09 -15.95 -2.25
C ALA A 171 -25.15 -14.85 -2.36
N LEU A 172 -25.06 -13.80 -1.53
CA LEU A 172 -25.94 -12.64 -1.60
C LEU A 172 -25.86 -11.94 -2.97
N ALA A 173 -24.66 -11.80 -3.51
CA ALA A 173 -24.47 -11.29 -4.84
C ALA A 173 -25.06 -12.20 -5.93
N ALA A 174 -25.02 -13.52 -5.78
CA ALA A 174 -25.65 -14.49 -6.67
C ALA A 174 -27.20 -14.40 -6.60
N ALA A 175 -27.75 -13.98 -5.46
CA ALA A 175 -29.17 -13.63 -5.32
C ALA A 175 -29.56 -12.35 -6.09
N GLY A 176 -28.59 -11.55 -6.58
CA GLY A 176 -28.82 -10.32 -7.30
C GLY A 176 -28.68 -9.04 -6.46
N LEU A 177 -28.28 -9.16 -5.20
CA LEU A 177 -28.09 -8.04 -4.28
C LEU A 177 -26.77 -7.30 -4.55
N LYS A 178 -26.74 -5.98 -4.37
CA LYS A 178 -25.52 -5.18 -4.39
C LYS A 178 -24.91 -5.13 -2.98
N GLY A 179 -23.61 -4.93 -2.89
CA GLY A 179 -22.92 -4.82 -1.59
C GLY A 179 -23.42 -3.64 -0.75
N SER A 180 -23.79 -2.54 -1.38
CA SER A 180 -24.42 -1.40 -0.74
C SER A 180 -25.81 -1.71 -0.18
N ASP A 181 -26.45 -2.77 -0.64
CA ASP A 181 -27.79 -3.12 -0.22
C ASP A 181 -27.78 -3.97 1.05
N PHE A 182 -26.74 -4.75 1.29
CA PHE A 182 -26.68 -5.71 2.38
C PHE A 182 -25.53 -5.51 3.38
N ILE A 183 -24.58 -4.59 3.14
CA ILE A 183 -23.57 -4.19 4.13
C ILE A 183 -23.98 -2.85 4.70
N SER A 184 -24.48 -2.86 5.93
CA SER A 184 -24.86 -1.67 6.69
C SER A 184 -23.68 -1.02 7.41
N GLY A 185 -22.59 -1.77 7.61
CA GLY A 185 -21.42 -1.27 8.30
C GLY A 185 -20.28 -2.30 8.39
N TRP A 186 -19.31 -1.99 9.21
CA TRP A 186 -18.17 -2.86 9.49
C TRP A 186 -18.07 -3.07 10.99
N LYS A 187 -18.01 -4.33 11.41
CA LYS A 187 -17.80 -4.71 12.80
C LYS A 187 -16.35 -5.14 12.96
N ARG A 188 -15.74 -4.74 14.05
CA ARG A 188 -14.42 -5.20 14.42
C ARG A 188 -14.43 -6.71 14.67
N ARG A 189 -13.40 -7.41 14.23
CA ARG A 189 -13.20 -8.84 14.52
C ARG A 189 -13.07 -9.04 16.03
N GLU A 190 -13.83 -9.98 16.56
CA GLU A 190 -13.74 -10.37 17.97
C GLU A 190 -12.90 -11.64 18.17
N GLU A 191 -12.72 -12.45 17.10
CA GLU A 191 -11.94 -13.68 17.17
C GLU A 191 -10.45 -13.38 17.37
N PRO A 192 -9.81 -13.85 18.45
CA PRO A 192 -8.40 -13.60 18.71
C PRO A 192 -7.52 -14.35 17.72
N LEU A 193 -6.44 -13.70 17.32
CA LEU A 193 -5.38 -14.24 16.48
C LEU A 193 -4.06 -14.30 17.25
N ASP A 194 -3.12 -15.14 16.81
CA ASP A 194 -1.89 -15.36 17.57
C ASP A 194 -0.82 -14.32 17.25
N ILE A 195 -0.26 -14.37 16.04
CA ILE A 195 0.90 -13.57 15.64
C ILE A 195 0.53 -12.64 14.49
N GLY A 196 0.80 -11.36 14.66
CA GLY A 196 0.69 -10.34 13.61
C GLY A 196 2.06 -9.78 13.25
N PHE A 197 2.47 -9.90 12.00
CA PHE A 197 3.58 -9.16 11.41
C PHE A 197 3.02 -7.98 10.63
N ILE A 198 3.51 -6.78 10.90
CA ILE A 198 3.01 -5.56 10.25
C ILE A 198 4.17 -4.87 9.56
N ASP A 199 4.17 -4.91 8.23
CA ASP A 199 5.13 -4.16 7.41
C ASP A 199 4.65 -2.71 7.21
N GLU A 200 5.58 -1.79 6.92
CA GLU A 200 5.32 -0.35 6.79
C GLU A 200 4.57 0.26 8.00
N SER A 201 4.88 -0.25 9.21
CA SER A 201 4.19 0.10 10.44
C SER A 201 4.41 1.56 10.90
N SER A 202 5.31 2.31 10.27
CA SER A 202 5.45 3.76 10.42
C SER A 202 4.18 4.54 10.04
N MET A 203 3.30 3.94 9.22
CA MET A 203 2.03 4.52 8.80
C MET A 203 0.87 4.23 9.76
N LEU A 204 1.08 3.43 10.81
CA LEU A 204 0.04 3.10 11.78
C LEU A 204 -0.26 4.27 12.71
N ASP A 205 -1.54 4.51 12.93
CA ASP A 205 -2.01 5.37 14.01
C ASP A 205 -2.27 4.59 15.31
N ASP A 206 -2.53 5.33 16.39
CA ASP A 206 -2.75 4.75 17.72
C ASP A 206 -4.01 3.89 17.78
N ASP A 207 -5.07 4.29 17.10
CA ASP A 207 -6.34 3.57 17.10
C ASP A 207 -6.17 2.22 16.40
N GLN A 208 -5.52 2.20 15.25
CA GLN A 208 -5.18 0.98 14.53
C GLN A 208 -4.28 0.05 15.36
N LEU A 209 -3.26 0.60 16.03
CA LEU A 209 -2.39 -0.20 16.89
C LEU A 209 -3.17 -0.80 18.08
N ASN A 210 -4.07 -0.04 18.70
CA ASN A 210 -4.90 -0.51 19.79
C ASN A 210 -5.87 -1.61 19.31
N ASP A 211 -6.48 -1.43 18.15
CA ASP A 211 -7.32 -2.45 17.53
C ASP A 211 -6.56 -3.75 17.25
N LEU A 212 -5.34 -3.64 16.74
CA LEU A 212 -4.46 -4.79 16.51
C LEU A 212 -4.07 -5.49 17.83
N LYS A 213 -3.72 -4.73 18.87
CA LYS A 213 -3.41 -5.27 20.20
C LYS A 213 -4.57 -6.03 20.84
N GLU A 214 -5.81 -5.67 20.52
CA GLU A 214 -6.97 -6.41 21.06
C GLU A 214 -7.13 -7.77 20.41
N ILE A 215 -6.79 -7.91 19.15
CA ILE A 215 -6.98 -9.13 18.36
C ILE A 215 -5.76 -10.06 18.46
N PHE A 216 -4.54 -9.52 18.40
CA PHE A 216 -3.33 -10.32 18.39
C PHE A 216 -2.73 -10.51 19.81
N SER A 217 -2.21 -11.71 20.07
CA SER A 217 -1.42 -11.97 21.28
C SER A 217 0.00 -11.42 21.17
N THR A 218 0.61 -11.51 19.99
CA THR A 218 1.96 -11.02 19.72
C THR A 218 1.97 -10.22 18.43
N LEU A 219 2.48 -8.98 18.48
CA LEU A 219 2.67 -8.11 17.33
C LEU A 219 4.15 -7.83 17.12
N ILE A 220 4.60 -7.99 15.89
CA ILE A 220 5.96 -7.63 15.46
C ILE A 220 5.83 -6.61 14.32
N LEU A 221 6.27 -5.38 14.61
CA LEU A 221 6.12 -4.21 13.75
C LEU A 221 7.42 -4.00 12.97
N PHE A 222 7.34 -4.01 11.64
CA PHE A 222 8.46 -3.68 10.77
C PHE A 222 8.25 -2.26 10.24
N GLY A 223 9.18 -1.35 10.52
CA GLY A 223 8.99 0.05 10.14
C GLY A 223 10.29 0.83 10.01
N ASP A 224 10.13 2.02 9.51
CA ASP A 224 11.22 2.96 9.29
C ASP A 224 10.93 4.26 10.06
N PRO A 225 11.71 4.55 11.13
CA PRO A 225 11.47 5.71 11.97
C PRO A 225 11.77 7.04 11.28
N ALA A 226 12.40 7.03 10.12
CA ALA A 226 12.68 8.23 9.33
C ALA A 226 11.55 8.58 8.35
N GLN A 227 10.58 7.69 8.13
CA GLN A 227 9.41 7.99 7.31
C GLN A 227 8.47 9.02 7.97
N LEU A 228 7.44 9.45 7.23
CA LEU A 228 6.42 10.36 7.74
C LEU A 228 5.53 9.66 8.76
N ALA A 229 5.23 10.37 9.83
CA ALA A 229 4.23 9.94 10.81
C ALA A 229 2.81 10.00 10.21
N PRO A 230 1.84 9.26 10.76
CA PRO A 230 0.44 9.37 10.37
C PRO A 230 -0.10 10.79 10.56
N ILE A 231 -0.93 11.24 9.61
CA ILE A 231 -1.43 12.63 9.57
C ILE A 231 -2.20 13.01 10.83
N ASN A 232 -2.88 12.05 11.46
CA ASN A 232 -3.75 12.28 12.63
C ASN A 232 -3.03 12.20 13.98
N GLN A 233 -1.72 12.02 14.02
CA GLN A 233 -0.96 11.75 15.25
C GLN A 233 0.06 12.83 15.59
N SER A 234 -0.28 14.09 15.69
CA SER A 234 0.61 15.13 16.26
C SER A 234 2.13 14.93 15.93
N GLY A 235 2.46 14.29 14.82
CA GLY A 235 3.83 14.00 14.38
C GLY A 235 4.59 12.94 15.23
N ARG A 236 3.90 12.08 16.00
CA ARG A 236 4.52 10.99 16.76
C ARG A 236 4.30 9.64 16.08
N MET A 237 5.31 8.78 16.13
CA MET A 237 5.20 7.39 15.65
C MET A 237 4.90 6.44 16.79
N ILE A 238 4.30 5.31 16.44
CA ILE A 238 4.01 4.24 17.41
C ILE A 238 5.28 3.72 18.09
N PHE A 239 6.42 3.75 17.39
CA PHE A 239 7.71 3.28 17.95
C PHE A 239 8.21 4.15 19.11
N ASP A 240 7.83 5.43 19.17
CA ASP A 240 8.28 6.35 20.22
C ASP A 240 7.76 5.92 21.60
N LYS A 241 6.64 5.18 21.62
CA LYS A 241 5.97 4.70 22.83
C LYS A 241 6.50 3.36 23.35
N LEU A 242 7.27 2.63 22.55
CA LEU A 242 7.83 1.35 22.95
C LEU A 242 9.12 1.56 23.75
N SER A 243 9.35 0.72 24.78
CA SER A 243 10.61 0.68 25.51
C SER A 243 11.76 0.19 24.60
N SER A 244 12.99 0.50 24.95
CA SER A 244 14.18 0.05 24.22
C SER A 244 14.28 -1.48 24.13
N GLU A 245 13.84 -2.21 25.15
CA GLU A 245 13.83 -3.67 25.21
C GLU A 245 12.90 -4.29 24.14
N ASN A 246 11.86 -3.55 23.75
CA ASN A 246 10.91 -3.97 22.74
C ASN A 246 11.23 -3.43 21.33
N LYS A 247 12.48 -3.01 21.12
CA LYS A 247 12.96 -2.50 19.84
C LYS A 247 14.23 -3.23 19.40
N SER A 248 14.25 -3.67 18.16
CA SER A 248 15.45 -4.12 17.46
C SER A 248 15.74 -3.14 16.33
N VAL A 249 16.99 -2.71 16.19
CA VAL A 249 17.39 -1.70 15.20
C VAL A 249 18.30 -2.35 14.17
N LEU A 250 17.93 -2.22 12.90
CA LEU A 250 18.78 -2.54 11.76
C LEU A 250 19.55 -1.28 11.37
N SER A 251 20.81 -1.23 11.70
CA SER A 251 21.70 -0.09 11.48
C SER A 251 22.53 -0.22 10.20
N GLN A 252 22.80 -1.46 9.76
CA GLN A 252 23.63 -1.72 8.59
C GLN A 252 22.82 -1.63 7.30
N ILE A 253 23.37 -0.91 6.33
CA ILE A 253 22.86 -0.87 4.98
C ILE A 253 23.63 -1.92 4.19
N HIS A 254 22.92 -2.75 3.43
CA HIS A 254 23.57 -3.79 2.62
C HIS A 254 24.59 -3.18 1.65
N ARG A 255 25.72 -3.90 1.42
CA ARG A 255 26.82 -3.44 0.54
C ARG A 255 26.35 -2.99 -0.83
N GLN A 256 25.35 -3.64 -1.44
CA GLN A 256 24.76 -3.20 -2.70
C GLN A 256 24.03 -1.85 -2.59
N ALA A 257 23.64 -1.46 -1.38
CA ALA A 257 23.00 -0.17 -1.10
C ALA A 257 24.01 0.92 -0.73
N SER A 258 25.22 0.57 -0.24
CA SER A 258 26.25 1.53 0.20
C SER A 258 26.79 2.38 -0.94
N ASP A 259 26.82 1.86 -2.18
CA ASP A 259 27.28 2.59 -3.37
C ASP A 259 26.15 3.34 -4.11
N ASN A 260 24.94 3.28 -3.56
CA ASN A 260 23.81 3.99 -4.14
C ASN A 260 23.78 5.45 -3.63
N PRO A 261 23.97 6.46 -4.51
CA PRO A 261 24.00 7.87 -4.13
C PRO A 261 22.67 8.36 -3.54
N ILE A 262 21.54 7.76 -3.95
CA ILE A 262 20.22 8.08 -3.42
C ILE A 262 20.13 7.66 -1.95
N LEU A 263 20.66 6.48 -1.61
CA LEU A 263 20.69 6.01 -0.22
C LEU A 263 21.73 6.78 0.62
N LYS A 264 22.85 7.21 0.04
CA LYS A 264 23.80 8.12 0.72
C LYS A 264 23.09 9.42 1.13
N LEU A 265 22.34 10.03 0.21
CA LEU A 265 21.52 11.22 0.50
C LEU A 265 20.47 10.97 1.58
N SER A 266 19.78 9.85 1.52
CA SER A 266 18.78 9.51 2.53
C SER A 266 19.37 9.41 3.92
N ASN A 267 20.56 8.82 4.06
CA ASN A 267 21.24 8.70 5.33
C ASN A 267 21.78 10.04 5.83
N PHE A 268 22.26 10.90 4.95
CA PHE A 268 22.68 12.25 5.31
C PHE A 268 21.55 13.08 5.94
N LEU A 269 20.31 12.86 5.53
CA LEU A 269 19.12 13.47 6.13
C LEU A 269 18.85 13.00 7.58
N LEU A 270 19.37 11.83 7.98
CA LEU A 270 19.17 11.29 9.32
C LEU A 270 20.09 11.93 10.36
N ASP A 271 21.17 12.58 9.95
CA ASP A 271 22.03 13.32 10.86
C ASP A 271 21.28 14.57 11.39
N PRO A 272 21.06 14.67 12.73
CA PRO A 272 20.39 15.83 13.31
C PRO A 272 21.06 17.18 12.99
N ALA A 273 22.38 17.18 12.82
CA ALA A 273 23.15 18.39 12.54
C ALA A 273 22.96 18.96 11.14
N THR A 274 22.53 18.14 10.17
CA THR A 274 22.32 18.56 8.78
C THR A 274 21.20 19.59 8.69
N ASP A 275 21.48 20.79 8.19
CA ASP A 275 20.46 21.75 7.81
C ASP A 275 20.04 21.59 6.32
N PHE A 276 19.06 22.40 5.89
CA PHE A 276 18.56 22.33 4.51
C PHE A 276 19.63 22.77 3.48
N THR A 277 20.46 23.75 3.83
CA THR A 277 21.54 24.25 2.95
C THR A 277 22.64 23.22 2.80
N ASP A 278 23.02 22.56 3.90
CA ASP A 278 23.98 21.45 3.87
C ASP A 278 23.50 20.29 3.02
N PHE A 279 22.22 19.94 3.15
CA PHE A 279 21.62 18.89 2.33
C PHE A 279 21.63 19.24 0.84
N GLU A 280 21.24 20.46 0.45
CA GLU A 280 21.29 20.87 -0.96
C GLU A 280 22.73 20.96 -1.50
N ARG A 281 23.71 21.34 -0.66
CA ARG A 281 25.12 21.32 -1.04
C ARG A 281 25.57 19.90 -1.33
N GLN A 282 25.34 18.96 -0.41
CA GLN A 282 25.69 17.54 -0.57
C GLN A 282 25.00 16.93 -1.81
N LEU A 283 23.75 17.29 -2.04
CA LEU A 283 23.01 16.82 -3.21
C LEU A 283 23.64 17.32 -4.52
N ARG A 284 24.10 18.56 -4.58
CA ARG A 284 24.81 19.11 -5.76
C ARG A 284 26.16 18.42 -5.98
N GLU A 285 26.92 18.17 -4.91
CA GLU A 285 28.20 17.45 -4.98
C GLU A 285 27.96 16.05 -5.58
N ILE A 286 27.00 15.29 -5.03
CA ILE A 286 26.67 13.97 -5.55
C ILE A 286 26.15 14.04 -7.01
N ALA A 287 25.37 15.04 -7.36
CA ALA A 287 24.87 15.21 -8.73
C ALA A 287 25.97 15.51 -9.75
N ASN A 288 27.12 16.04 -9.31
CA ASN A 288 28.29 16.23 -10.17
C ASN A 288 29.11 14.93 -10.34
N GLU A 289 29.04 14.02 -9.40
CA GLU A 289 29.82 12.78 -9.37
C GLU A 289 29.05 11.58 -9.97
N ASP A 290 27.71 11.55 -9.81
CA ASP A 290 26.89 10.39 -10.16
C ASP A 290 25.60 10.82 -10.88
N ASN A 291 25.41 10.32 -12.09
CA ASN A 291 24.28 10.68 -12.97
C ASN A 291 22.92 10.11 -12.47
N ARG A 292 22.92 9.28 -11.45
CA ARG A 292 21.68 8.79 -10.79
C ARG A 292 21.03 9.88 -9.95
N VAL A 293 21.73 10.95 -9.62
CA VAL A 293 21.19 12.13 -8.95
C VAL A 293 21.34 13.33 -9.87
N VAL A 294 20.28 14.07 -10.10
CA VAL A 294 20.24 15.19 -11.03
C VAL A 294 19.74 16.45 -10.32
N TRP A 295 20.55 17.50 -10.32
CA TRP A 295 20.16 18.84 -9.92
C TRP A 295 19.49 19.55 -11.10
N ALA A 296 18.15 19.64 -11.09
CA ALA A 296 17.37 20.15 -12.21
C ALA A 296 16.72 21.50 -11.92
N GLN A 297 16.81 22.43 -12.88
CA GLN A 297 16.17 23.75 -12.76
C GLN A 297 14.69 23.75 -13.18
N ARG A 298 14.24 22.71 -13.86
CA ARG A 298 12.87 22.61 -14.39
C ARG A 298 12.31 21.21 -14.14
N VAL A 299 10.99 21.15 -13.98
CA VAL A 299 10.28 19.88 -14.01
C VAL A 299 10.33 19.34 -15.44
N ASN A 300 10.79 18.12 -15.61
CA ASN A 300 10.78 17.44 -16.91
C ASN A 300 9.36 16.89 -17.16
N VAL A 301 8.67 17.46 -18.14
CA VAL A 301 7.28 17.14 -18.44
C VAL A 301 7.14 15.76 -19.07
N ASP A 302 8.10 15.31 -19.87
CA ASP A 302 8.07 13.98 -20.48
C ASP A 302 8.21 12.89 -19.42
N LEU A 303 9.04 13.10 -18.40
CA LEU A 303 9.10 12.20 -17.25
C LEU A 303 7.79 12.19 -16.45
N MET A 304 7.07 13.31 -16.32
CA MET A 304 5.77 13.34 -15.61
C MET A 304 4.75 12.39 -16.21
N ALA A 305 4.87 12.05 -17.48
CA ALA A 305 3.98 11.10 -18.15
C ALA A 305 4.20 9.65 -17.67
N ARG A 306 5.33 9.32 -17.07
CA ARG A 306 5.70 7.96 -16.62
C ARG A 306 6.01 7.88 -15.14
N SER A 307 6.50 8.95 -14.55
CA SER A 307 6.89 9.05 -13.15
C SER A 307 6.41 10.38 -12.55
N PRO A 308 5.68 10.36 -11.43
CA PRO A 308 5.10 11.57 -10.88
C PRO A 308 6.16 12.53 -10.34
N VAL A 309 5.81 13.82 -10.30
CA VAL A 309 6.50 14.78 -9.45
C VAL A 309 5.99 14.64 -8.02
N LEU A 310 6.90 14.44 -7.08
CA LEU A 310 6.56 14.34 -5.66
C LEU A 310 6.57 15.73 -5.02
N VAL A 311 5.46 16.09 -4.39
CA VAL A 311 5.23 17.39 -3.76
C VAL A 311 4.74 17.23 -2.32
N TRP A 312 4.90 18.25 -1.51
CA TRP A 312 4.33 18.26 -0.16
C TRP A 312 2.87 18.69 -0.16
N ARG A 313 2.56 19.83 -0.78
CA ARG A 313 1.26 20.50 -0.68
C ARG A 313 0.30 20.07 -1.81
N ASN A 314 -0.97 19.88 -1.45
CA ASN A 314 -2.01 19.53 -2.43
C ASN A 314 -2.21 20.64 -3.49
N ALA A 315 -2.14 21.90 -3.09
CA ALA A 315 -2.22 23.03 -4.02
C ALA A 315 -1.09 23.00 -5.08
N THR A 316 0.14 22.62 -4.68
CA THR A 316 1.25 22.44 -5.63
C THR A 316 0.99 21.28 -6.58
N ARG A 317 0.44 20.18 -6.08
CA ARG A 317 0.04 19.01 -6.88
C ARG A 317 -0.97 19.40 -7.98
N ILE A 318 -2.06 20.05 -7.59
CA ILE A 318 -3.10 20.51 -8.53
C ILE A 318 -2.51 21.45 -9.58
N ARG A 319 -1.70 22.43 -9.15
CA ARG A 319 -1.05 23.36 -10.08
C ARG A 319 -0.14 22.66 -11.10
N LEU A 320 0.65 21.67 -10.67
CA LEU A 320 1.55 20.93 -11.56
C LEU A 320 0.78 20.03 -12.53
N ILE A 321 -0.30 19.38 -12.10
CA ILE A 321 -1.18 18.59 -12.96
C ILE A 321 -1.77 19.49 -14.06
N ASN A 322 -2.31 20.66 -13.69
CA ASN A 322 -2.89 21.58 -14.67
C ASN A 322 -1.83 22.14 -15.63
N ALA A 323 -0.63 22.47 -15.12
CA ALA A 323 0.49 22.89 -15.96
C ALA A 323 0.93 21.79 -16.94
N PHE A 324 0.99 20.54 -16.50
CA PHE A 324 1.26 19.38 -17.36
C PHE A 324 0.23 19.29 -18.50
N ARG A 325 -1.05 19.33 -18.17
CA ARG A 325 -2.11 19.24 -19.16
C ARG A 325 -2.11 20.43 -20.13
N THR A 326 -1.82 21.64 -19.64
CA THR A 326 -1.67 22.84 -20.48
C THR A 326 -0.54 22.71 -21.49
N VAL A 327 0.63 22.22 -21.06
CA VAL A 327 1.81 22.07 -21.93
C VAL A 327 1.57 21.06 -23.04
N TYR A 328 0.78 20.00 -22.79
CA TYR A 328 0.35 19.05 -23.82
C TYR A 328 -0.90 19.46 -24.59
N ASN A 329 -1.44 20.67 -24.35
CA ASN A 329 -2.69 21.15 -24.95
C ASN A 329 -3.86 20.19 -24.70
N ALA A 330 -3.90 19.54 -23.53
CA ALA A 330 -4.96 18.61 -23.17
C ALA A 330 -6.29 19.36 -23.01
N PRO A 331 -7.38 18.89 -23.65
CA PRO A 331 -8.70 19.48 -23.49
C PRO A 331 -9.22 19.36 -22.06
N ASN A 332 -10.02 20.32 -21.60
CA ASN A 332 -10.58 20.27 -20.24
C ASN A 332 -11.63 19.16 -20.07
N ASP A 333 -12.28 18.74 -21.14
CA ASP A 333 -13.42 17.80 -21.16
C ASP A 333 -13.04 16.33 -21.36
N ARG A 334 -11.76 16.03 -21.63
CA ARG A 334 -11.29 14.66 -21.89
C ARG A 334 -9.82 14.48 -21.60
N LEU A 335 -9.40 13.21 -21.44
CA LEU A 335 -8.00 12.83 -21.36
C LEU A 335 -7.40 12.64 -22.75
N LEU A 336 -6.10 12.90 -22.85
CA LEU A 336 -5.27 12.46 -23.97
C LEU A 336 -4.77 11.04 -23.74
N GLU A 337 -4.61 10.26 -24.80
CA GLU A 337 -3.91 8.99 -24.74
C GLU A 337 -2.48 9.21 -24.26
N GLY A 338 -2.02 8.38 -23.33
CA GLY A 338 -0.72 8.54 -22.68
C GLY A 338 -0.74 9.33 -21.37
N GLU A 339 -1.86 9.96 -20.96
CA GLU A 339 -1.92 10.61 -19.65
C GLU A 339 -1.80 9.61 -18.51
N PRO A 340 -0.94 9.90 -17.49
CA PRO A 340 -0.78 9.04 -16.33
C PRO A 340 -1.94 9.18 -15.34
N LEU A 341 -2.35 8.06 -14.79
CA LEU A 341 -3.40 7.98 -13.77
C LEU A 341 -2.90 7.19 -12.56
N ILE A 342 -3.52 7.41 -11.42
CA ILE A 342 -3.35 6.60 -10.21
C ILE A 342 -4.71 6.05 -9.81
N CYS A 343 -4.81 4.74 -9.64
CA CYS A 343 -6.01 4.11 -9.13
C CYS A 343 -6.23 4.49 -7.66
N ASP A 344 -7.36 5.11 -7.33
CA ASP A 344 -7.73 5.48 -5.95
C ASP A 344 -8.63 4.42 -5.29
N GLY A 345 -9.05 3.42 -6.04
CA GLY A 345 -9.81 2.28 -5.56
C GLY A 345 -10.75 1.70 -6.61
N LEU A 346 -11.43 0.63 -6.22
CA LEU A 346 -12.44 -0.04 -7.04
C LEU A 346 -13.82 0.11 -6.38
N GLU A 347 -14.65 0.96 -6.92
CA GLU A 347 -16.05 1.14 -6.54
C GLU A 347 -16.92 0.18 -7.38
N LEU A 348 -16.82 -1.11 -7.11
CA LEU A 348 -17.58 -2.15 -7.79
C LEU A 348 -18.50 -2.86 -6.78
N PRO A 349 -19.81 -3.01 -7.11
CA PRO A 349 -20.73 -3.80 -6.31
C PRO A 349 -20.25 -5.24 -6.16
N LEU A 350 -20.60 -5.89 -5.05
CA LEU A 350 -20.22 -7.27 -4.76
C LEU A 350 -20.67 -8.28 -5.82
N LYS A 351 -21.76 -8.02 -6.54
CA LYS A 351 -22.16 -8.84 -7.70
C LYS A 351 -21.09 -8.91 -8.80
N HIS A 352 -20.15 -7.97 -8.82
CA HIS A 352 -19.01 -7.93 -9.71
C HIS A 352 -17.70 -8.43 -9.04
N ARG A 353 -17.80 -9.22 -7.94
CA ARG A 353 -16.63 -9.73 -7.20
C ARG A 353 -15.62 -10.43 -8.10
N LYS A 354 -16.06 -11.29 -9.03
CA LYS A 354 -15.13 -11.94 -9.99
C LYS A 354 -14.36 -10.92 -10.82
N LYS A 355 -15.04 -9.87 -11.27
CA LYS A 355 -14.41 -8.79 -12.03
C LYS A 355 -13.46 -7.96 -11.16
N ARG A 356 -13.82 -7.71 -9.91
CA ARG A 356 -12.94 -7.03 -8.95
C ARG A 356 -11.68 -7.85 -8.70
N ILE A 357 -11.81 -9.15 -8.43
CA ILE A 357 -10.68 -10.07 -8.22
C ILE A 357 -9.79 -10.11 -9.47
N ASP A 358 -10.38 -10.20 -10.67
CA ASP A 358 -9.62 -10.16 -11.93
C ASP A 358 -8.83 -8.86 -12.08
N LEU A 359 -9.46 -7.70 -11.84
CA LEU A 359 -8.79 -6.41 -11.91
C LEU A 359 -7.68 -6.28 -10.87
N GLU A 360 -7.92 -6.72 -9.63
CA GLU A 360 -6.92 -6.72 -8.55
C GLU A 360 -5.76 -7.69 -8.86
N ALA A 361 -6.05 -8.88 -9.41
CA ALA A 361 -5.04 -9.85 -9.82
C ALA A 361 -4.16 -9.32 -10.96
N ARG A 362 -4.72 -8.47 -11.83
CA ARG A 362 -4.00 -7.76 -12.89
C ARG A 362 -3.33 -6.46 -12.40
N GLY A 363 -3.20 -6.30 -11.09
CA GLY A 363 -2.49 -5.19 -10.46
C GLY A 363 -3.28 -3.89 -10.34
N LEU A 364 -4.57 -3.84 -10.73
CA LEU A 364 -5.38 -2.64 -10.57
C LEU A 364 -5.89 -2.52 -9.12
N THR A 365 -5.01 -2.08 -8.25
CA THR A 365 -5.27 -1.85 -6.83
C THR A 365 -5.12 -0.38 -6.48
N LYS A 366 -5.60 0.03 -5.30
CA LYS A 366 -5.40 1.41 -4.81
C LYS A 366 -3.91 1.76 -4.78
N GLY A 367 -3.54 2.88 -5.41
CA GLY A 367 -2.18 3.33 -5.59
C GLY A 367 -1.47 2.80 -6.84
N ALA A 368 -2.11 1.93 -7.64
CA ALA A 368 -1.52 1.44 -8.89
C ALA A 368 -1.33 2.58 -9.90
N ASN A 369 -0.15 2.60 -10.54
CA ASN A 369 0.14 3.52 -11.64
C ASN A 369 -0.48 2.96 -12.93
N VAL A 370 -1.16 3.81 -13.65
CA VAL A 370 -1.92 3.43 -14.85
C VAL A 370 -1.70 4.47 -15.94
N ILE A 371 -1.61 4.05 -17.19
CA ILE A 371 -1.58 4.94 -18.35
C ILE A 371 -2.92 4.81 -19.09
N TYR A 372 -3.52 5.94 -19.42
CA TYR A 372 -4.73 6.00 -20.21
C TYR A 372 -4.42 5.72 -21.68
N LEU A 373 -5.06 4.70 -22.27
CA LEU A 373 -4.87 4.28 -23.66
C LEU A 373 -6.04 4.69 -24.57
N GLY A 374 -6.99 5.45 -24.06
CA GLY A 374 -8.16 5.88 -24.82
C GLY A 374 -9.49 5.34 -24.30
N PRO A 375 -10.61 5.76 -24.94
CA PRO A 375 -11.94 5.29 -24.56
C PRO A 375 -12.13 3.81 -24.86
N GLY A 376 -12.91 3.14 -24.01
CA GLY A 376 -13.32 1.76 -24.22
C GLY A 376 -14.45 1.63 -25.25
N LYS A 377 -14.80 0.38 -25.59
CA LYS A 377 -15.92 0.09 -26.50
C LYS A 377 -17.29 0.48 -25.94
N LYS A 378 -17.45 0.52 -24.63
CA LYS A 378 -18.68 0.91 -23.94
C LYS A 378 -18.49 2.28 -23.31
N MET A 379 -19.55 3.08 -23.29
CA MET A 379 -19.57 4.38 -22.60
C MET A 379 -19.19 4.20 -21.11
N GLY A 380 -18.36 5.09 -20.58
CA GLY A 380 -17.82 5.00 -19.22
C GLY A 380 -16.69 3.99 -19.03
N PHE A 381 -16.24 3.29 -20.08
CA PHE A 381 -15.08 2.40 -20.03
C PHE A 381 -13.84 3.09 -20.60
N SER A 382 -12.70 2.80 -19.98
CA SER A 382 -11.38 3.21 -20.46
C SER A 382 -10.54 2.00 -20.82
N LYS A 383 -9.73 2.13 -21.86
CA LYS A 383 -8.59 1.25 -22.11
C LYS A 383 -7.41 1.76 -21.26
N LEU A 384 -6.77 0.87 -20.57
CA LEU A 384 -5.79 1.18 -19.54
C LEU A 384 -4.57 0.26 -19.68
N PHE A 385 -3.39 0.79 -19.34
CA PHE A 385 -2.16 0.04 -19.15
C PHE A 385 -1.75 0.13 -17.68
N VAL A 386 -1.75 -0.99 -16.97
CA VAL A 386 -1.32 -1.06 -15.56
C VAL A 386 0.17 -1.30 -15.51
N VAL A 387 0.92 -0.32 -15.03
CA VAL A 387 2.38 -0.38 -14.97
C VAL A 387 2.83 -1.47 -14.00
N GLY A 388 3.75 -2.33 -14.44
CA GLY A 388 4.30 -3.42 -13.64
C GLY A 388 3.37 -4.64 -13.47
N SER A 389 2.34 -4.77 -14.31
CA SER A 389 1.47 -5.96 -14.35
C SER A 389 1.93 -6.95 -15.42
N ASP A 390 1.82 -8.26 -15.15
CA ASP A 390 2.08 -9.30 -16.15
C ASP A 390 1.05 -9.30 -17.31
N ALA A 391 -0.16 -8.76 -17.06
CA ALA A 391 -1.21 -8.58 -18.06
C ALA A 391 -1.66 -7.09 -18.07
N PRO A 392 -0.79 -6.16 -18.53
CA PRO A 392 -0.94 -4.74 -18.27
C PRO A 392 -2.13 -4.09 -18.98
N ARG A 393 -2.53 -4.59 -20.15
CA ARG A 393 -3.63 -4.02 -20.93
C ARG A 393 -4.98 -4.54 -20.49
N LEU A 394 -5.84 -3.65 -20.04
CA LEU A 394 -7.21 -4.00 -19.65
C LEU A 394 -8.21 -2.91 -20.06
N SER A 395 -9.48 -3.24 -20.00
CA SER A 395 -10.57 -2.27 -20.14
C SER A 395 -11.47 -2.34 -18.91
N ALA A 396 -11.67 -1.20 -18.26
CA ALA A 396 -12.48 -1.11 -17.04
C ALA A 396 -13.45 0.08 -17.12
N ALA A 397 -14.61 -0.07 -16.46
CA ALA A 397 -15.45 1.08 -16.16
C ALA A 397 -14.66 2.02 -15.25
N SER A 398 -14.59 3.30 -15.61
CA SER A 398 -13.67 4.24 -15.00
C SER A 398 -14.39 5.51 -14.55
N ILE A 399 -14.10 5.93 -13.33
CA ILE A 399 -14.44 7.25 -12.78
C ILE A 399 -13.14 8.02 -12.71
N ILE A 400 -12.98 9.03 -13.54
CA ILE A 400 -11.74 9.80 -13.64
C ILE A 400 -11.96 11.17 -13.05
N LYS A 401 -11.20 11.51 -12.00
CA LYS A 401 -11.31 12.77 -11.27
C LYS A 401 -10.05 13.61 -11.49
N ILE A 402 -10.23 14.80 -12.04
CA ILE A 402 -9.14 15.77 -12.23
C ILE A 402 -9.54 17.04 -11.49
N GLU A 403 -8.78 17.39 -10.47
CA GLU A 403 -9.00 18.60 -9.69
C GLU A 403 -8.50 19.82 -10.48
N LEU A 404 -9.32 20.84 -10.60
CA LEU A 404 -8.98 22.12 -11.20
C LEU A 404 -8.73 23.17 -10.11
N PRO A 405 -7.86 24.17 -10.37
CA PRO A 405 -7.69 25.29 -9.46
C PRO A 405 -9.00 26.07 -9.34
N ASN A 406 -9.40 26.37 -8.10
CA ASN A 406 -10.59 27.16 -7.76
C ASN A 406 -11.95 26.51 -8.07
N GLU A 407 -12.00 25.20 -8.27
CA GLU A 407 -13.26 24.45 -8.36
C GLU A 407 -13.43 23.56 -7.13
N ASP A 408 -14.65 23.58 -6.56
CA ASP A 408 -14.98 22.79 -5.36
C ASP A 408 -15.14 21.29 -5.67
N GLU A 409 -15.49 20.95 -6.92
CA GLU A 409 -15.67 19.58 -7.36
C GLU A 409 -14.62 19.15 -8.39
N PRO A 410 -14.08 17.92 -8.29
CA PRO A 410 -13.15 17.41 -9.28
C PRO A 410 -13.87 17.17 -10.62
N PHE A 411 -13.25 17.59 -11.70
CA PHE A 411 -13.71 17.30 -13.04
C PHE A 411 -13.79 15.80 -13.31
N ILE A 412 -14.92 15.31 -13.81
CA ILE A 412 -15.16 13.91 -14.14
C ILE A 412 -15.42 13.78 -15.65
N PRO A 413 -14.38 13.39 -16.45
CA PRO A 413 -14.52 13.29 -17.91
C PRO A 413 -15.45 12.17 -18.39
N PHE A 414 -15.73 11.17 -17.54
CA PHE A 414 -16.55 10.00 -17.88
C PHE A 414 -17.61 9.75 -16.82
N ALA A 415 -18.85 9.65 -17.30
CA ALA A 415 -20.01 9.39 -16.44
C ALA A 415 -20.18 7.88 -16.14
N ALA A 416 -19.20 7.25 -15.51
CA ALA A 416 -19.41 5.93 -14.93
C ALA A 416 -19.90 6.10 -13.50
N THR A 417 -21.00 5.45 -13.15
CA THR A 417 -21.55 5.46 -11.78
C THR A 417 -20.84 4.46 -10.87
N MET A 418 -20.09 3.52 -11.43
CA MET A 418 -19.33 2.49 -10.71
C MET A 418 -18.15 2.02 -11.55
N GLY A 419 -17.04 1.72 -10.93
CA GLY A 419 -15.84 1.26 -11.64
C GLY A 419 -14.56 1.47 -10.85
N ALA A 420 -13.45 1.54 -11.56
CA ALA A 420 -12.18 1.96 -10.99
C ALA A 420 -12.14 3.49 -10.93
N VAL A 421 -11.76 4.02 -9.77
CA VAL A 421 -11.60 5.47 -9.55
C VAL A 421 -10.16 5.84 -9.81
N PHE A 422 -9.96 6.90 -10.60
CA PHE A 422 -8.64 7.38 -10.96
C PHE A 422 -8.47 8.87 -10.64
N LEU A 423 -7.30 9.21 -10.12
CA LEU A 423 -6.78 10.57 -10.03
C LEU A 423 -5.68 10.75 -11.07
N HIS A 424 -5.41 11.98 -11.46
CA HIS A 424 -4.30 12.25 -12.37
C HIS A 424 -2.95 11.96 -11.71
N GLY A 425 -2.07 11.25 -12.44
CA GLY A 425 -0.85 10.65 -11.92
C GLY A 425 0.43 11.47 -12.13
N SER A 426 0.40 12.60 -12.85
CA SER A 426 1.63 13.35 -13.16
C SER A 426 2.28 14.05 -11.97
N ALA A 427 1.53 14.31 -10.91
CA ALA A 427 2.04 14.81 -9.63
C ALA A 427 1.31 14.15 -8.45
N VAL A 428 2.04 13.83 -7.38
CA VAL A 428 1.52 13.12 -6.20
C VAL A 428 2.10 13.73 -4.93
N THR A 429 1.30 13.79 -3.87
CA THR A 429 1.85 14.21 -2.57
C THR A 429 2.76 13.14 -1.99
N ILE A 430 3.84 13.55 -1.33
CA ILE A 430 4.82 12.64 -0.71
C ILE A 430 4.13 11.67 0.26
N HIS A 431 3.10 12.12 0.99
CA HIS A 431 2.30 11.26 1.87
C HIS A 431 1.60 10.14 1.10
N LYS A 432 0.99 10.44 -0.06
CA LYS A 432 0.36 9.41 -0.92
C LYS A 432 1.37 8.53 -1.66
N ALA A 433 2.61 8.99 -1.78
CA ALA A 433 3.70 8.22 -2.39
C ALA A 433 4.31 7.16 -1.45
N GLN A 434 3.99 7.18 -0.16
CA GLN A 434 4.44 6.15 0.78
C GLN A 434 4.00 4.76 0.32
N GLY A 435 4.87 3.76 0.46
CA GLY A 435 4.67 2.41 -0.06
C GLY A 435 4.72 2.29 -1.60
N SER A 436 5.06 3.38 -2.33
CA SER A 436 5.26 3.38 -3.78
C SER A 436 6.73 3.53 -4.13
N GLN A 437 7.10 3.06 -5.34
CA GLN A 437 8.44 3.25 -5.91
C GLN A 437 8.33 3.43 -7.41
N TRP A 438 9.25 4.16 -8.00
CA TRP A 438 9.38 4.40 -9.44
C TRP A 438 10.84 4.35 -9.84
N GLU A 439 11.13 3.94 -11.05
CA GLU A 439 12.50 3.97 -11.59
C GLU A 439 13.11 5.36 -11.49
N ASN A 440 12.38 6.36 -11.98
CA ASN A 440 12.78 7.76 -11.94
C ASN A 440 11.81 8.56 -11.06
N VAL A 441 12.31 9.46 -10.23
CA VAL A 441 11.50 10.33 -9.38
C VAL A 441 11.94 11.76 -9.50
N GLN A 442 11.00 12.68 -9.69
CA GLN A 442 11.22 14.11 -9.59
C GLN A 442 10.70 14.60 -8.25
N VAL A 443 11.57 15.17 -7.42
CA VAL A 443 11.21 15.77 -6.12
C VAL A 443 11.16 17.29 -6.27
N PHE A 444 10.03 17.89 -5.91
CA PHE A 444 9.85 19.32 -5.99
C PHE A 444 10.46 20.03 -4.78
N GLY A 445 11.73 20.39 -4.88
CA GLY A 445 12.53 21.03 -3.83
C GLY A 445 11.91 22.28 -3.20
N PRO A 446 11.24 23.19 -3.96
CA PRO A 446 10.59 24.36 -3.38
C PRO A 446 9.53 24.04 -2.32
N ASP A 447 8.84 22.90 -2.42
CA ASP A 447 7.89 22.46 -1.39
C ASP A 447 8.61 21.94 -0.15
N ILE A 448 9.75 21.25 -0.32
CA ILE A 448 10.58 20.80 0.80
C ILE A 448 11.22 22.00 1.52
N TYR A 449 11.70 22.99 0.77
CA TYR A 449 12.17 24.26 1.33
C TYR A 449 11.07 24.98 2.12
N ALA A 450 9.84 25.03 1.57
CA ALA A 450 8.72 25.63 2.29
C ALA A 450 8.42 24.89 3.60
N ALA A 451 8.56 23.55 3.63
CA ALA A 451 8.44 22.78 4.87
C ALA A 451 9.57 23.10 5.87
N ALA A 452 10.81 23.31 5.38
CA ALA A 452 11.94 23.68 6.23
C ALA A 452 11.71 25.04 6.93
N GLN A 453 11.08 25.99 6.24
CA GLN A 453 10.75 27.31 6.81
C GLN A 453 9.69 27.24 7.93
N THR A 454 8.93 26.15 8.04
CA THR A 454 7.92 26.00 9.10
C THR A 454 8.52 25.66 10.46
N ASN A 455 9.77 25.21 10.51
CA ASN A 455 10.43 24.65 11.71
C ASN A 455 9.63 23.55 12.42
N ARG A 456 8.69 22.91 11.70
CA ARG A 456 7.85 21.85 12.25
C ARG A 456 8.68 20.58 12.48
N MET A 457 8.50 19.99 13.67
CA MET A 457 9.14 18.74 14.10
C MET A 457 8.12 17.61 14.11
N GLU A 458 8.54 16.41 13.70
CA GLU A 458 7.76 15.18 13.80
C GLU A 458 8.65 14.05 14.32
N SER A 459 8.25 13.36 15.39
CA SER A 459 9.01 12.28 16.03
C SER A 459 10.51 12.54 16.12
N GLY A 460 10.89 13.73 16.63
CA GLY A 460 12.29 14.10 16.87
C GLY A 460 13.10 14.54 15.63
N LEU A 461 12.52 14.54 14.44
CA LEU A 461 13.15 15.05 13.21
C LEU A 461 12.34 16.22 12.60
N PRO A 462 13.01 17.18 11.95
CA PRO A 462 12.32 18.21 11.17
C PRO A 462 11.45 17.60 10.08
N LEU A 463 10.23 18.12 9.90
CA LEU A 463 9.28 17.64 8.89
C LEU A 463 9.90 17.61 7.48
N TRP A 464 10.67 18.63 7.10
CA TRP A 464 11.29 18.70 5.79
C TRP A 464 12.26 17.53 5.53
N LYS A 465 13.00 17.08 6.56
CA LYS A 465 13.90 15.92 6.45
C LYS A 465 13.11 14.65 6.17
N ARG A 466 11.99 14.45 6.86
CA ARG A 466 11.11 13.29 6.61
C ARG A 466 10.50 13.32 5.22
N LEU A 467 10.03 14.50 4.79
CA LEU A 467 9.50 14.69 3.43
C LEU A 467 10.58 14.40 2.39
N ALA A 468 11.78 14.97 2.53
CA ALA A 468 12.90 14.71 1.63
C ALA A 468 13.29 13.23 1.64
N TYR A 469 13.43 12.62 2.82
CA TYR A 469 13.77 11.20 2.98
C TYR A 469 12.77 10.29 2.29
N VAL A 470 11.47 10.46 2.56
CA VAL A 470 10.43 9.66 1.91
C VAL A 470 10.46 9.88 0.41
N ALA A 471 10.56 11.11 -0.06
CA ALA A 471 10.53 11.42 -1.49
C ALA A 471 11.71 10.80 -2.25
N ILE A 472 12.94 10.98 -1.75
CA ILE A 472 14.14 10.45 -2.43
C ILE A 472 14.22 8.92 -2.39
N THR A 473 13.76 8.29 -1.31
CA THR A 473 13.73 6.83 -1.20
C THR A 473 12.64 6.17 -2.07
N ARG A 474 11.82 6.95 -2.78
CA ARG A 474 10.89 6.42 -3.80
C ARG A 474 11.57 6.12 -5.14
N ALA A 475 12.74 6.71 -5.40
CA ALA A 475 13.51 6.46 -6.61
C ALA A 475 14.28 5.14 -6.53
N GLN A 476 14.11 4.29 -7.54
CA GLN A 476 14.85 3.03 -7.67
C GLN A 476 16.17 3.23 -8.41
N GLU A 477 16.16 4.02 -9.50
CA GLU A 477 17.30 4.20 -10.37
C GLU A 477 17.79 5.65 -10.39
N LYS A 478 16.88 6.62 -10.55
CA LYS A 478 17.27 8.01 -10.77
C LYS A 478 16.41 9.01 -10.02
N LEU A 479 17.09 9.96 -9.36
CA LEU A 479 16.49 11.05 -8.59
C LEU A 479 16.74 12.38 -9.29
N TYR A 480 15.69 13.17 -9.49
CA TYR A 480 15.74 14.54 -9.98
C TYR A 480 15.30 15.49 -8.87
N TRP A 481 16.17 16.34 -8.39
CA TRP A 481 15.84 17.39 -7.43
C TRP A 481 15.52 18.68 -8.18
N ILE A 482 14.25 19.06 -8.17
CA ILE A 482 13.75 20.21 -8.93
C ILE A 482 13.85 21.47 -8.08
N THR A 483 14.53 22.50 -8.60
CA THR A 483 14.78 23.75 -7.86
C THR A 483 13.84 24.90 -8.22
N ARG A 484 13.16 24.84 -9.37
CA ARG A 484 12.23 25.88 -9.83
C ARG A 484 10.92 25.30 -10.33
N SER A 485 9.85 26.10 -10.29
CA SER A 485 8.49 25.67 -10.61
C SER A 485 8.15 25.64 -12.12
N ARG A 486 9.11 25.91 -13.01
CA ARG A 486 8.85 25.89 -14.46
C ARG A 486 8.93 24.47 -15.00
N LEU A 487 8.01 24.12 -15.90
CA LEU A 487 8.05 22.89 -16.66
C LEU A 487 8.95 23.08 -17.90
N SER A 488 9.56 21.97 -18.35
CA SER A 488 10.17 21.92 -19.68
C SER A 488 9.08 21.98 -20.77
N GLN A 489 9.47 22.28 -22.01
CA GLN A 489 8.60 21.95 -23.13
C GLN A 489 8.70 20.47 -23.43
N PRO A 490 7.61 19.80 -23.85
CA PRO A 490 7.66 18.41 -24.23
C PRO A 490 8.54 18.23 -25.48
N VAL A 491 9.30 17.17 -25.52
CA VAL A 491 10.11 16.81 -26.67
C VAL A 491 9.25 16.16 -27.75
N SER A 492 8.20 15.44 -27.34
CA SER A 492 7.25 14.77 -28.21
C SER A 492 5.83 14.86 -27.63
N PRO A 493 4.79 14.67 -28.46
CA PRO A 493 3.43 14.39 -27.93
C PRO A 493 3.46 13.22 -26.95
N LEU A 494 2.43 13.14 -26.09
CA LEU A 494 2.25 11.95 -25.25
C LEU A 494 2.20 10.71 -26.15
N ASP A 495 3.11 9.78 -25.94
CA ASP A 495 3.26 8.58 -26.74
C ASP A 495 2.98 7.34 -25.89
N ILE A 496 2.37 6.35 -26.51
CA ILE A 496 2.07 5.04 -25.94
C ILE A 496 2.76 3.89 -26.68
N SER A 497 3.63 4.20 -27.64
CA SER A 497 4.35 3.21 -28.44
C SER A 497 5.35 2.40 -27.63
N ASP A 498 5.89 2.99 -26.56
CA ASP A 498 6.77 2.34 -25.58
C ASP A 498 6.06 1.32 -24.68
N LEU A 499 4.72 1.29 -24.74
CA LEU A 499 3.87 0.40 -23.95
C LEU A 499 3.44 -0.86 -24.74
N ASN A 500 3.95 -1.05 -25.95
CA ASN A 500 3.57 -2.18 -26.81
C ASN A 500 4.31 -3.47 -26.48
#